data_e7f90e3992c2857f61b5d73f6f1809c0
#
_entry.id   e7f90e3992c2857f61b5d73f6f1809c0
#
_cell.length_a   1.000
_cell.length_b   1.000
_cell.length_c   1.000
_cell.angle_alpha   90.00
_cell.angle_beta   90.00
_cell.angle_gamma   90.00
#
_symmetry.space_group_name_H-M   'P 1'
#
loop_
_entity.id
_entity.type
_entity.pdbx_description
1 polymer ?
#
loop_
_entity_poly.entity_id
_entity_poly.type
_entity_poly.pdbx_seq_one_letter_code
_entity_poly.pdbx_strand_id
1 'polypeptide(L)'
;METRTEVDLLGEREVPAEKYYGIHTLRALENFQMSHGSMNDEPNFIRGMVQVKKAAALANKELRVLPTDVADAIVAACDAILEDGRCMDQFPTDSFQGGAGTSINMNTNEVIANLALELIGEDKGRYDIIHPNDDVNKSQSTNDSYPTGFRLGVYALLQDLIRAVSDLCESFGAKGQEFSQVLKMGRTPVSYTHLTLP
;
A
#
# COMPACT_ATOMS: atom_id res chain seq x y z
N MET A 1 -16.68 18.29 -15.32
CA MET A 1 -16.51 17.51 -14.05
C MET A 1 -16.50 18.53 -12.94
N GLU A 2 -17.16 18.23 -11.85
CA GLU A 2 -17.12 19.07 -10.65
C GLU A 2 -15.74 18.94 -10.00
N THR A 3 -15.18 20.05 -9.51
CA THR A 3 -13.87 20.10 -8.88
C THR A 3 -13.98 20.75 -7.51
N ARG A 4 -13.01 20.46 -6.65
CA ARG A 4 -12.77 21.19 -5.41
C ARG A 4 -11.40 21.83 -5.45
N THR A 5 -11.28 23.05 -4.94
CA THR A 5 -10.00 23.75 -4.86
C THR A 5 -9.26 23.28 -3.60
N GLU A 6 -8.03 22.78 -3.77
CA GLU A 6 -7.11 22.50 -2.67
C GLU A 6 -5.86 23.39 -2.78
N VAL A 7 -5.22 23.67 -1.66
CA VAL A 7 -4.08 24.61 -1.55
C VAL A 7 -2.93 23.93 -0.83
N ASP A 8 -1.74 24.06 -1.36
CA ASP A 8 -0.49 23.70 -0.70
C ASP A 8 0.55 24.83 -0.78
N LEU A 9 1.78 24.58 -0.36
CA LEU A 9 2.85 25.59 -0.39
C LEU A 9 3.25 26.05 -1.82
N LEU A 10 2.85 25.29 -2.84
CA LEU A 10 3.10 25.62 -4.26
C LEU A 10 1.91 26.35 -4.91
N GLY A 11 0.81 26.55 -4.19
CA GLY A 11 -0.38 27.25 -4.64
C GLY A 11 -1.58 26.32 -4.88
N GLU A 12 -2.62 26.87 -5.45
CA GLU A 12 -3.91 26.22 -5.65
C GLU A 12 -3.90 25.23 -6.81
N ARG A 13 -4.74 24.19 -6.70
CA ARG A 13 -5.08 23.23 -7.77
C ARG A 13 -6.54 22.80 -7.66
N GLU A 14 -7.13 22.53 -8.81
CA GLU A 14 -8.45 21.94 -8.94
C GLU A 14 -8.34 20.42 -8.94
N VAL A 15 -8.84 19.79 -7.88
CA VAL A 15 -8.90 18.32 -7.74
C VAL A 15 -10.33 17.87 -8.09
N PRO A 16 -10.51 16.78 -8.89
CA PRO A 16 -11.86 16.27 -9.17
C PRO A 16 -12.62 15.94 -7.88
N ALA A 17 -13.84 16.46 -7.75
CA ALA A 17 -14.61 16.38 -6.49
C ALA A 17 -14.94 14.95 -6.06
N GLU A 18 -15.10 14.03 -7.02
CA GLU A 18 -15.38 12.62 -6.75
C GLU A 18 -14.17 11.86 -6.19
N LYS A 19 -12.94 12.32 -6.43
CA LYS A 19 -11.72 11.61 -6.01
C LYS A 19 -11.44 11.78 -4.51
N TYR A 20 -10.85 10.73 -3.92
CA TYR A 20 -10.41 10.75 -2.52
C TYR A 20 -8.94 11.16 -2.35
N TYR A 21 -8.14 11.09 -3.41
CA TYR A 21 -6.81 11.70 -3.38
C TYR A 21 -6.91 13.23 -3.46
N GLY A 22 -5.85 13.93 -3.06
CA GLY A 22 -5.80 15.38 -3.00
C GLY A 22 -4.71 15.99 -3.87
N ILE A 23 -4.34 17.22 -3.53
CA ILE A 23 -3.41 18.06 -4.30
C ILE A 23 -2.01 17.45 -4.43
N HIS A 24 -1.48 16.76 -3.40
CA HIS A 24 -0.15 16.16 -3.47
C HIS A 24 -0.12 14.99 -4.47
N THR A 25 -1.16 14.17 -4.46
CA THR A 25 -1.32 13.10 -5.46
C THR A 25 -1.46 13.67 -6.85
N LEU A 26 -2.27 14.72 -7.05
CA LEU A 26 -2.42 15.37 -8.34
C LEU A 26 -1.06 15.85 -8.89
N ARG A 27 -0.25 16.52 -8.06
CA ARG A 27 1.10 16.95 -8.45
C ARG A 27 2.03 15.78 -8.74
N ALA A 28 1.92 14.69 -7.99
CA ALA A 28 2.69 13.48 -8.26
C ALA A 28 2.35 12.88 -9.63
N LEU A 29 1.06 12.86 -10.00
CA LEU A 29 0.61 12.41 -11.33
C LEU A 29 1.13 13.29 -12.46
N GLU A 30 1.21 14.61 -12.24
CA GLU A 30 1.78 15.55 -13.20
C GLU A 30 3.31 15.35 -13.38
N ASN A 31 4.02 14.99 -12.30
CA ASN A 31 5.48 14.95 -12.24
C ASN A 31 6.09 13.59 -12.56
N PHE A 32 5.41 12.49 -12.19
CA PHE A 32 5.91 11.12 -12.34
C PHE A 32 5.02 10.31 -13.28
N GLN A 33 5.46 10.14 -14.52
CA GLN A 33 4.82 9.35 -15.58
C GLN A 33 5.88 8.49 -16.26
N MET A 34 6.54 7.63 -15.49
CA MET A 34 7.72 6.89 -15.95
C MET A 34 7.40 5.44 -16.32
N SER A 35 6.41 4.83 -15.67
CA SER A 35 5.96 3.47 -15.97
C SER A 35 4.55 3.47 -16.56
N HIS A 36 4.08 2.30 -17.00
CA HIS A 36 2.70 2.09 -17.43
C HIS A 36 1.80 1.51 -16.33
N GLY A 37 2.37 1.29 -15.13
CA GLY A 37 1.68 0.78 -13.97
C GLY A 37 1.32 1.88 -12.97
N SER A 38 0.39 1.60 -12.11
CA SER A 38 0.02 2.46 -10.99
C SER A 38 0.04 1.68 -9.68
N MET A 39 0.05 2.39 -8.57
CA MET A 39 -0.04 1.73 -7.27
C MET A 39 -1.38 1.01 -7.05
N ASN A 40 -2.43 1.33 -7.84
CA ASN A 40 -3.68 0.56 -7.85
C ASN A 40 -3.45 -0.93 -8.18
N ASP A 41 -2.39 -1.24 -8.93
CA ASP A 41 -2.05 -2.62 -9.33
C ASP A 41 -1.40 -3.42 -8.19
N GLU A 42 -1.09 -2.76 -7.06
CA GLU A 42 -0.39 -3.34 -5.91
C GLU A 42 -1.24 -3.34 -4.61
N PRO A 43 -2.40 -4.02 -4.60
CA PRO A 43 -3.35 -3.94 -3.49
C PRO A 43 -2.78 -4.38 -2.14
N ASN A 44 -1.84 -5.32 -2.11
CA ASN A 44 -1.21 -5.75 -0.86
C ASN A 44 -0.31 -4.66 -0.27
N PHE A 45 0.34 -3.88 -1.13
CA PHE A 45 1.13 -2.74 -0.67
C PHE A 45 0.24 -1.62 -0.13
N ILE A 46 -0.85 -1.27 -0.84
CA ILE A 46 -1.84 -0.29 -0.35
C ILE A 46 -2.35 -0.72 1.04
N ARG A 47 -2.77 -1.97 1.20
CA ARG A 47 -3.22 -2.51 2.49
C ARG A 47 -2.14 -2.38 3.57
N GLY A 48 -0.89 -2.68 3.24
CA GLY A 48 0.24 -2.50 4.14
C GLY A 48 0.42 -1.05 4.59
N MET A 49 0.33 -0.09 3.67
CA MET A 49 0.38 1.34 4.00
C MET A 49 -0.77 1.76 4.92
N VAL A 50 -2.00 1.34 4.62
CA VAL A 50 -3.18 1.67 5.42
C VAL A 50 -3.09 1.05 6.83
N GLN A 51 -2.56 -0.17 6.96
CA GLN A 51 -2.31 -0.81 8.27
C GLN A 51 -1.32 0.01 9.12
N VAL A 52 -0.27 0.55 8.51
CA VAL A 52 0.68 1.44 9.21
C VAL A 52 -0.03 2.69 9.70
N LYS A 53 -0.86 3.33 8.86
CA LYS A 53 -1.61 4.54 9.25
C LYS A 53 -2.60 4.26 10.39
N LYS A 54 -3.32 3.14 10.30
CA LYS A 54 -4.22 2.70 11.38
C LYS A 54 -3.47 2.50 12.71
N ALA A 55 -2.35 1.80 12.69
CA ALA A 55 -1.53 1.56 13.88
C ALA A 55 -1.00 2.87 14.48
N ALA A 56 -0.54 3.80 13.64
CA ALA A 56 -0.07 5.11 14.09
C ALA A 56 -1.20 5.96 14.70
N ALA A 57 -2.39 5.96 14.10
CA ALA A 57 -3.55 6.68 14.63
C ALA A 57 -3.96 6.13 16.01
N LEU A 58 -3.99 4.81 16.19
CA LEU A 58 -4.28 4.17 17.48
C LEU A 58 -3.24 4.52 18.55
N ALA A 59 -1.96 4.46 18.19
CA ALA A 59 -0.87 4.83 19.12
C ALA A 59 -0.93 6.31 19.51
N ASN A 60 -1.12 7.20 18.54
CA ASN A 60 -1.23 8.64 18.77
C ASN A 60 -2.47 9.00 19.64
N LYS A 61 -3.58 8.26 19.47
CA LYS A 61 -4.77 8.38 20.31
C LYS A 61 -4.45 7.99 21.76
N GLU A 62 -3.83 6.85 21.97
CA GLU A 62 -3.48 6.34 23.31
C GLU A 62 -2.54 7.31 24.04
N LEU A 63 -1.55 7.86 23.33
CA LEU A 63 -0.60 8.84 23.83
C LEU A 63 -1.19 10.27 23.94
N ARG A 64 -2.44 10.48 23.52
CA ARG A 64 -3.11 11.79 23.51
C ARG A 64 -2.37 12.85 22.67
N VAL A 65 -1.67 12.41 21.65
CA VAL A 65 -0.98 13.29 20.66
C VAL A 65 -1.95 13.69 19.54
N LEU A 66 -2.97 12.87 19.30
CA LEU A 66 -4.04 13.12 18.35
C LEU A 66 -5.38 13.18 19.10
N PRO A 67 -6.29 14.14 18.79
CA PRO A 67 -7.62 14.18 19.36
C PRO A 67 -8.37 12.85 19.13
N THR A 68 -9.17 12.44 20.10
CA THR A 68 -9.81 11.13 20.07
C THR A 68 -10.78 10.97 18.88
N ASP A 69 -11.58 11.99 18.61
CA ASP A 69 -12.55 12.04 17.52
C ASP A 69 -11.88 11.96 16.14
N VAL A 70 -10.79 12.70 15.95
CA VAL A 70 -9.97 12.66 14.72
C VAL A 70 -9.35 11.26 14.54
N ALA A 71 -8.76 10.71 15.60
CA ALA A 71 -8.15 9.39 15.55
C ALA A 71 -9.19 8.29 15.23
N ASP A 72 -10.37 8.36 15.82
CA ASP A 72 -11.45 7.40 15.57
C ASP A 72 -11.96 7.49 14.13
N ALA A 73 -12.08 8.69 13.57
CA ALA A 73 -12.44 8.87 12.17
C ALA A 73 -11.37 8.29 11.21
N ILE A 74 -10.08 8.52 11.50
CA ILE A 74 -8.97 7.96 10.73
C ILE A 74 -8.99 6.43 10.80
N VAL A 75 -9.19 5.85 11.99
CA VAL A 75 -9.26 4.39 12.16
C VAL A 75 -10.45 3.82 11.39
N ALA A 76 -11.63 4.44 11.47
CA ALA A 76 -12.82 4.02 10.73
C ALA A 76 -12.59 4.05 9.20
N ALA A 77 -11.91 5.09 8.69
CA ALA A 77 -11.54 5.16 7.29
C ALA A 77 -10.56 4.04 6.89
N CYS A 78 -9.57 3.77 7.74
CA CYS A 78 -8.65 2.65 7.50
C CYS A 78 -9.39 1.31 7.48
N ASP A 79 -10.35 1.08 8.37
CA ASP A 79 -11.14 -0.14 8.41
C ASP A 79 -12.00 -0.29 7.16
N ALA A 80 -12.66 0.77 6.70
CA ALA A 80 -13.42 0.75 5.46
C ALA A 80 -12.56 0.40 4.23
N ILE A 81 -11.29 0.84 4.19
CA ILE A 81 -10.36 0.45 3.11
C ILE A 81 -9.94 -1.02 3.25
N LEU A 82 -9.59 -1.46 4.47
CA LEU A 82 -9.02 -2.79 4.71
C LEU A 82 -10.07 -3.91 4.63
N GLU A 83 -11.27 -3.69 5.16
CA GLU A 83 -12.32 -4.69 5.30
C GLU A 83 -13.30 -4.66 4.12
N ASP A 84 -13.77 -3.46 3.75
CA ASP A 84 -14.77 -3.29 2.69
C ASP A 84 -14.15 -3.05 1.30
N GLY A 85 -12.83 -2.80 1.22
CA GLY A 85 -12.14 -2.50 -0.03
C GLY A 85 -12.47 -1.12 -0.61
N ARG A 86 -13.01 -0.19 0.19
CA ARG A 86 -13.31 1.16 -0.25
C ARG A 86 -12.06 1.88 -0.73
N CYS A 87 -12.19 2.70 -1.74
CA CYS A 87 -11.13 3.56 -2.27
C CYS A 87 -9.86 2.84 -2.75
N MET A 88 -9.88 1.52 -2.98
CA MET A 88 -8.72 0.77 -3.47
C MET A 88 -8.28 1.20 -4.88
N ASP A 89 -9.13 1.89 -5.63
CA ASP A 89 -8.88 2.49 -6.94
C ASP A 89 -8.35 3.94 -6.87
N GLN A 90 -8.10 4.46 -5.67
CA GLN A 90 -7.72 5.86 -5.45
C GLN A 90 -6.20 6.06 -5.24
N PHE A 91 -5.38 5.10 -5.72
CA PHE A 91 -3.92 5.13 -5.61
C PHE A 91 -3.26 5.16 -7.01
N PRO A 92 -3.51 6.21 -7.81
CA PRO A 92 -3.09 6.25 -9.21
C PRO A 92 -1.61 6.63 -9.42
N THR A 93 -0.83 6.86 -8.36
CA THR A 93 0.56 7.28 -8.48
C THR A 93 1.41 6.21 -9.17
N ASP A 94 2.38 6.64 -9.97
CA ASP A 94 3.35 5.75 -10.61
C ASP A 94 4.13 4.94 -9.57
N SER A 95 4.50 3.71 -9.91
CA SER A 95 5.38 2.87 -9.07
C SER A 95 6.78 3.46 -8.92
N PHE A 96 7.25 4.21 -9.92
CA PHE A 96 8.48 5.00 -9.85
C PHE A 96 8.20 6.37 -9.27
N GLN A 97 8.79 6.64 -8.13
CA GLN A 97 8.58 7.87 -7.35
C GLN A 97 9.92 8.47 -6.94
N GLY A 98 9.92 9.76 -6.67
CA GLY A 98 11.08 10.42 -6.09
C GLY A 98 11.28 10.06 -4.60
N GLY A 99 12.52 10.03 -4.15
CA GLY A 99 12.88 9.83 -2.75
C GLY A 99 12.50 8.45 -2.21
N ALA A 100 12.01 8.42 -0.98
CA ALA A 100 11.65 7.18 -0.24
C ALA A 100 10.14 6.85 -0.31
N GLY A 101 9.49 7.11 -1.44
CA GLY A 101 8.06 6.81 -1.63
C GLY A 101 7.12 7.89 -1.09
N THR A 102 7.53 9.15 -1.16
CA THR A 102 6.74 10.28 -0.65
C THR A 102 5.37 10.38 -1.34
N SER A 103 5.31 10.16 -2.66
CA SER A 103 4.05 10.27 -3.41
C SER A 103 2.99 9.30 -2.91
N ILE A 104 3.32 8.02 -2.73
CA ILE A 104 2.36 7.04 -2.22
C ILE A 104 2.04 7.26 -0.74
N ASN A 105 3.00 7.72 0.07
CA ASN A 105 2.74 8.06 1.46
C ASN A 105 1.71 9.20 1.56
N MET A 106 1.88 10.27 0.78
CA MET A 106 0.94 11.39 0.77
C MET A 106 -0.39 11.00 0.14
N ASN A 107 -0.40 10.21 -0.93
CA ASN A 107 -1.61 9.66 -1.52
C ASN A 107 -2.43 8.87 -0.49
N THR A 108 -1.77 7.99 0.27
CA THR A 108 -2.42 7.24 1.36
C THR A 108 -3.00 8.17 2.42
N ASN A 109 -2.26 9.20 2.82
CA ASN A 109 -2.73 10.17 3.80
C ASN A 109 -3.96 10.94 3.30
N GLU A 110 -3.96 11.40 2.04
CA GLU A 110 -5.06 12.14 1.43
C GLU A 110 -6.32 11.28 1.29
N VAL A 111 -6.17 10.03 0.82
CA VAL A 111 -7.31 9.10 0.69
C VAL A 111 -7.94 8.82 2.04
N ILE A 112 -7.12 8.54 3.07
CA ILE A 112 -7.63 8.29 4.42
C ILE A 112 -8.29 9.54 5.00
N ALA A 113 -7.69 10.73 4.85
CA ALA A 113 -8.27 11.97 5.36
C ALA A 113 -9.62 12.27 4.73
N ASN A 114 -9.71 12.18 3.39
CA ASN A 114 -10.96 12.47 2.68
C ASN A 114 -12.05 11.41 2.95
N LEU A 115 -11.68 10.15 3.12
CA LEU A 115 -12.64 9.12 3.53
C LEU A 115 -13.10 9.32 4.98
N ALA A 116 -12.20 9.71 5.87
CA ALA A 116 -12.55 10.02 7.26
C ALA A 116 -13.50 11.23 7.36
N LEU A 117 -13.24 12.28 6.58
CA LEU A 117 -14.13 13.45 6.48
C LEU A 117 -15.53 13.05 6.00
N GLU A 118 -15.62 12.25 4.94
CA GLU A 118 -16.92 11.76 4.46
C GLU A 118 -17.66 10.94 5.52
N LEU A 119 -16.97 10.06 6.24
CA LEU A 119 -17.58 9.21 7.27
C LEU A 119 -18.14 10.00 8.47
N ILE A 120 -17.58 11.17 8.76
CA ILE A 120 -18.12 12.08 9.80
C ILE A 120 -19.13 13.10 9.24
N GLY A 121 -19.47 13.03 7.95
CA GLY A 121 -20.47 13.89 7.30
C GLY A 121 -19.93 15.25 6.81
N GLU A 122 -18.62 15.38 6.66
CA GLU A 122 -17.94 16.57 6.15
C GLU A 122 -17.55 16.42 4.68
N ASP A 123 -17.34 17.55 4.01
CA ASP A 123 -16.88 17.56 2.62
C ASP A 123 -15.41 17.18 2.50
N LYS A 124 -15.06 16.48 1.42
CA LYS A 124 -13.66 16.21 1.08
C LYS A 124 -12.87 17.50 0.90
N GLY A 125 -11.62 17.52 1.34
CA GLY A 125 -10.76 18.70 1.32
C GLY A 125 -10.89 19.61 2.54
N ARG A 126 -11.77 19.31 3.52
CA ARG A 126 -11.87 20.04 4.79
C ARG A 126 -10.69 19.68 5.71
N TYR A 127 -9.49 20.01 5.25
CA TYR A 127 -8.24 19.71 5.95
C TYR A 127 -8.01 20.56 7.21
N ASP A 128 -8.89 21.51 7.46
CA ASP A 128 -9.04 22.21 8.74
C ASP A 128 -9.62 21.32 9.85
N ILE A 129 -10.27 20.19 9.49
CA ILE A 129 -10.87 19.22 10.42
C ILE A 129 -9.99 17.97 10.54
N ILE A 130 -9.61 17.36 9.41
CA ILE A 130 -8.67 16.20 9.36
C ILE A 130 -7.66 16.46 8.27
N HIS A 131 -6.41 16.75 8.69
CA HIS A 131 -5.34 17.10 7.77
C HIS A 131 -4.51 15.86 7.39
N PRO A 132 -4.22 15.64 6.07
CA PRO A 132 -3.46 14.47 5.62
C PRO A 132 -2.07 14.37 6.27
N ASN A 133 -1.33 15.49 6.37
CA ASN A 133 0.01 15.49 6.91
C ASN A 133 0.02 15.62 8.44
N ASP A 134 -0.78 16.54 9.00
CA ASP A 134 -0.66 16.90 10.42
C ASP A 134 -1.42 15.95 11.34
N ASP A 135 -2.41 15.20 10.82
CA ASP A 135 -3.19 14.23 11.57
C ASP A 135 -2.92 12.79 11.10
N VAL A 136 -3.20 12.45 9.83
CA VAL A 136 -3.02 11.07 9.34
C VAL A 136 -1.56 10.65 9.35
N ASN A 137 -0.63 11.56 9.03
CA ASN A 137 0.82 11.29 9.08
C ASN A 137 1.46 11.65 10.42
N LYS A 138 0.68 11.99 11.43
CA LYS A 138 1.17 12.40 12.75
C LYS A 138 2.21 11.43 13.31
N SER A 139 3.33 11.96 13.80
CA SER A 139 4.44 11.20 14.41
C SER A 139 5.11 10.19 13.45
N GLN A 140 4.98 10.36 12.14
CA GLN A 140 5.56 9.44 11.16
C GLN A 140 6.50 10.16 10.20
N SER A 141 7.59 9.49 9.84
CA SER A 141 8.38 9.82 8.66
C SER A 141 7.98 8.92 7.49
N THR A 142 8.07 9.41 6.26
CA THR A 142 7.96 8.55 5.07
C THR A 142 8.99 7.42 5.09
N ASN A 143 10.19 7.68 5.63
CA ASN A 143 11.25 6.68 5.76
C ASN A 143 10.90 5.52 6.72
N ASP A 144 9.89 5.68 7.56
CA ASP A 144 9.37 4.65 8.47
C ASP A 144 8.10 4.00 7.88
N SER A 145 7.13 4.82 7.47
CA SER A 145 5.82 4.34 7.03
C SER A 145 5.89 3.57 5.71
N TYR A 146 6.63 4.09 4.72
CA TYR A 146 6.74 3.45 3.41
C TYR A 146 7.41 2.07 3.47
N PRO A 147 8.63 1.90 4.04
CA PRO A 147 9.26 0.59 4.08
C PRO A 147 8.53 -0.39 5.00
N THR A 148 7.82 0.07 6.01
CA THR A 148 7.00 -0.79 6.86
C THR A 148 5.78 -1.29 6.10
N GLY A 149 5.04 -0.41 5.41
CA GLY A 149 3.92 -0.80 4.56
C GLY A 149 4.34 -1.75 3.43
N PHE A 150 5.50 -1.49 2.81
CA PHE A 150 6.08 -2.38 1.80
C PHE A 150 6.34 -3.78 2.35
N ARG A 151 6.97 -3.89 3.54
CA ARG A 151 7.24 -5.20 4.16
C ARG A 151 5.96 -5.96 4.51
N LEU A 152 4.92 -5.27 4.98
CA LEU A 152 3.61 -5.88 5.24
C LEU A 152 2.98 -6.41 3.94
N GLY A 153 3.04 -5.65 2.86
CA GLY A 153 2.56 -6.07 1.54
C GLY A 153 3.34 -7.28 1.00
N VAL A 154 4.66 -7.26 1.09
CA VAL A 154 5.51 -8.41 0.70
C VAL A 154 5.22 -9.63 1.56
N TYR A 155 5.03 -9.45 2.87
CA TYR A 155 4.68 -10.56 3.76
C TYR A 155 3.37 -11.22 3.34
N ALA A 156 2.36 -10.44 2.98
CA ALA A 156 1.09 -10.98 2.49
C ALA A 156 1.26 -11.79 1.21
N LEU A 157 2.04 -11.28 0.24
CA LEU A 157 2.36 -11.99 -1.01
C LEU A 157 3.14 -13.29 -0.78
N LEU A 158 4.07 -13.29 0.18
CA LEU A 158 4.88 -14.47 0.52
C LEU A 158 4.04 -15.63 1.06
N GLN A 159 2.89 -15.39 1.69
CA GLN A 159 2.04 -16.47 2.19
C GLN A 159 1.51 -17.36 1.06
N ASP A 160 1.14 -16.75 -0.07
CA ASP A 160 0.66 -17.49 -1.24
C ASP A 160 1.80 -18.29 -1.89
N LEU A 161 2.98 -17.66 -2.02
CA LEU A 161 4.17 -18.32 -2.55
C LEU A 161 4.58 -19.52 -1.68
N ILE A 162 4.60 -19.35 -0.35
CA ILE A 162 4.96 -20.43 0.58
C ILE A 162 4.01 -21.62 0.42
N ARG A 163 2.70 -21.39 0.30
CA ARG A 163 1.73 -22.47 0.05
C ARG A 163 2.02 -23.20 -1.26
N ALA A 164 2.19 -22.47 -2.35
CA ALA A 164 2.48 -23.07 -3.65
C ALA A 164 3.79 -23.88 -3.66
N VAL A 165 4.84 -23.40 -2.99
CA VAL A 165 6.10 -24.12 -2.85
C VAL A 165 5.94 -25.37 -1.98
N SER A 166 5.14 -25.31 -0.91
CA SER A 166 4.86 -26.48 -0.08
C SER A 166 4.14 -27.58 -0.87
N ASP A 167 3.10 -27.22 -1.63
CA ASP A 167 2.38 -28.16 -2.50
C ASP A 167 3.32 -28.81 -3.54
N LEU A 168 4.24 -28.02 -4.08
CA LEU A 168 5.26 -28.52 -5.02
C LEU A 168 6.21 -29.51 -4.33
N CYS A 169 6.68 -29.20 -3.12
CA CYS A 169 7.53 -30.10 -2.34
C CYS A 169 6.84 -31.44 -2.04
N GLU A 170 5.57 -31.40 -1.64
CA GLU A 170 4.77 -32.61 -1.41
C GLU A 170 4.62 -33.45 -2.68
N SER A 171 4.35 -32.79 -3.82
CA SER A 171 4.25 -33.45 -5.12
C SER A 171 5.56 -34.14 -5.53
N PHE A 172 6.69 -33.48 -5.34
CA PHE A 172 8.01 -34.07 -5.57
C PHE A 172 8.28 -35.25 -4.62
N GLY A 173 7.92 -35.11 -3.34
CA GLY A 173 8.05 -36.19 -2.37
C GLY A 173 7.23 -37.44 -2.77
N ALA A 174 5.97 -37.24 -3.15
CA ALA A 174 5.09 -38.33 -3.63
C ALA A 174 5.66 -39.01 -4.87
N LYS A 175 6.13 -38.26 -5.86
CA LYS A 175 6.77 -38.80 -7.06
C LYS A 175 8.10 -39.47 -6.77
N GLY A 176 8.88 -38.98 -5.83
CA GLY A 176 10.09 -39.62 -5.36
C GLY A 176 9.82 -41.02 -4.77
N GLN A 177 8.75 -41.16 -3.98
CA GLN A 177 8.32 -42.47 -3.44
C GLN A 177 7.78 -43.37 -4.54
N GLU A 178 6.91 -42.88 -5.43
CA GLU A 178 6.34 -43.64 -6.56
C GLU A 178 7.44 -44.26 -7.43
N PHE A 179 8.48 -43.50 -7.72
CA PHE A 179 9.57 -43.93 -8.58
C PHE A 179 10.81 -44.48 -7.84
N SER A 180 10.74 -44.68 -6.54
CA SER A 180 11.88 -45.11 -5.72
C SER A 180 12.49 -46.45 -6.15
N GLN A 181 11.72 -47.33 -6.78
CA GLN A 181 12.14 -48.62 -7.29
C GLN A 181 12.43 -48.65 -8.80
N VAL A 182 12.29 -47.50 -9.48
CA VAL A 182 12.53 -47.41 -10.92
C VAL A 182 13.99 -47.06 -11.17
N LEU A 183 14.71 -48.04 -11.71
CA LEU A 183 16.10 -47.85 -12.14
C LEU A 183 16.15 -47.06 -13.44
N LYS A 184 16.95 -46.02 -13.47
CA LYS A 184 17.24 -45.24 -14.67
C LYS A 184 18.74 -45.00 -14.80
N MET A 185 19.19 -44.81 -16.04
CA MET A 185 20.56 -44.35 -16.27
C MET A 185 20.76 -42.93 -15.78
N GLY A 186 21.82 -42.68 -15.05
CA GLY A 186 22.25 -41.34 -14.66
C GLY A 186 22.70 -40.52 -15.89
N ARG A 187 22.86 -39.23 -15.70
CA ARG A 187 23.42 -38.37 -16.72
C ARG A 187 24.92 -38.61 -16.89
N THR A 188 25.41 -38.35 -18.11
CA THR A 188 26.87 -38.38 -18.33
C THR A 188 27.56 -37.20 -17.66
N PRO A 189 28.85 -37.25 -17.36
CA PRO A 189 29.62 -36.17 -16.75
C PRO A 189 29.44 -34.81 -17.51
N VAL A 190 29.39 -34.82 -18.83
CA VAL A 190 29.19 -33.65 -19.68
C VAL A 190 27.82 -32.99 -19.40
N SER A 191 26.78 -33.78 -19.16
CA SER A 191 25.45 -33.25 -18.84
C SER A 191 25.41 -32.60 -17.45
N TYR A 192 26.21 -33.06 -16.50
CA TYR A 192 26.32 -32.47 -15.17
C TYR A 192 27.08 -31.15 -15.18
N THR A 193 28.07 -30.98 -16.07
CA THR A 193 28.87 -29.74 -16.17
C THR A 193 28.02 -28.52 -16.57
N HIS A 194 26.89 -28.74 -17.25
CA HIS A 194 25.95 -27.67 -17.67
C HIS A 194 24.75 -27.54 -16.77
N LEU A 195 24.62 -28.35 -15.73
CA LEU A 195 23.52 -28.36 -14.77
C LEU A 195 24.04 -28.18 -13.36
N THR A 196 25.01 -27.32 -13.19
CA THR A 196 25.40 -26.87 -11.85
C THR A 196 24.26 -26.03 -11.28
N LEU A 197 23.47 -26.68 -10.44
CA LEU A 197 22.73 -25.97 -9.43
C LEU A 197 23.69 -25.71 -8.29
N PRO A 198 23.69 -24.48 -7.76
CA PRO A 198 24.47 -24.16 -6.57
C PRO A 198 23.99 -24.94 -5.36
#